data_9b6899f92beeaa38ca321a750f9571f1
#
_entry.id   9b6899f92beeaa38ca321a750f9571f1
#
_cell.length_a   1.000
_cell.length_b   1.000
_cell.length_c   1.000
_cell.angle_alpha   90.00
_cell.angle_beta   90.00
_cell.angle_gamma   90.00
#
_symmetry.space_group_name_H-M   'P 1'
#
loop_
_entity.id
_entity.type
_entity.pdbx_description
1 polymer ?
#
loop_
_entity_poly.entity_id
_entity_poly.type
_entity_poly.pdbx_seq_one_letter_code
_entity_poly.pdbx_strand_id
1 'polypeptide(L)'
;MKRVISVHEYELKNSISGGQFEAAVENARKRELFDLPGLMKYYFLKRIRGTREVEYIAIWIYESRAAWERLWGKADSPLKKEDYPEKWKIWEDEILAPLLAQDPDRIDYAAYEEF
;
A
#
# COMPACT_ATOMS: atom_id res chain seq x y z
N MET A 1 -8.14 16.16 14.31
CA MET A 1 -8.88 15.04 13.71
C MET A 1 -8.01 13.80 13.73
N LYS A 2 -8.58 12.65 14.05
CA LYS A 2 -7.82 11.40 14.14
C LYS A 2 -7.55 10.85 12.74
N ARG A 3 -6.29 10.56 12.47
CA ARG A 3 -5.87 9.99 11.19
C ARG A 3 -5.93 8.46 11.23
N VAL A 4 -5.97 7.85 10.06
CA VAL A 4 -5.81 6.41 9.91
C VAL A 4 -4.46 6.16 9.24
N ILE A 5 -3.68 5.25 9.80
CA ILE A 5 -2.38 4.87 9.28
C ILE A 5 -2.42 3.39 8.92
N SER A 6 -2.19 3.09 7.66
CA SER A 6 -2.14 1.71 7.16
C SER A 6 -0.70 1.32 6.88
N VAL A 7 -0.31 0.11 7.26
CA VAL A 7 1.03 -0.43 7.02
C VAL A 7 0.90 -1.66 6.14
N HIS A 8 1.56 -1.66 4.99
CA HIS A 8 1.59 -2.78 4.06
C HIS A 8 2.98 -3.39 4.02
N GLU A 9 3.08 -4.71 4.08
CA GLU A 9 4.34 -5.42 4.01
C GLU A 9 4.48 -6.07 2.63
N TYR A 10 5.64 -5.88 1.99
CA TYR A 10 5.88 -6.39 0.65
C TYR A 10 7.03 -7.39 0.65
N GLU A 11 6.74 -8.62 0.25
CA GLU A 11 7.74 -9.66 0.03
C GLU A 11 7.99 -9.77 -1.47
N LEU A 12 9.24 -9.53 -1.88
CA LEU A 12 9.60 -9.59 -3.29
C LEU A 12 9.86 -11.04 -3.73
N LYS A 13 9.57 -11.34 -5.00
CA LYS A 13 10.01 -12.60 -5.60
C LYS A 13 11.53 -12.68 -5.53
N ASN A 14 12.06 -13.90 -5.42
CA ASN A 14 13.51 -14.12 -5.35
C ASN A 14 14.26 -13.56 -6.57
N SER A 15 13.60 -13.51 -7.73
CA SER A 15 14.17 -12.99 -8.97
C SER A 15 14.14 -11.46 -9.07
N ILE A 16 13.49 -10.78 -8.12
CA ILE A 16 13.33 -9.33 -8.13
C ILE A 16 14.27 -8.69 -7.13
N SER A 17 15.09 -7.75 -7.60
CA SER A 17 15.99 -7.00 -6.72
C SER A 17 15.26 -5.84 -6.06
N GLY A 18 15.83 -5.36 -4.92
CA GLY A 18 15.32 -4.16 -4.26
C GLY A 18 15.31 -2.95 -5.20
N GLY A 19 16.34 -2.82 -6.04
CA GLY A 19 16.42 -1.73 -7.02
C GLY A 19 15.28 -1.76 -8.02
N GLN A 20 14.86 -2.94 -8.46
CA GLN A 20 13.71 -3.08 -9.35
C GLN A 20 12.42 -2.64 -8.66
N PHE A 21 12.25 -3.00 -7.40
CA PHE A 21 11.08 -2.58 -6.63
C PHE A 21 11.07 -1.05 -6.45
N GLU A 22 12.20 -0.47 -6.06
CA GLU A 22 12.30 0.97 -5.85
C GLU A 22 12.05 1.75 -7.15
N ALA A 23 12.54 1.25 -8.29
CA ALA A 23 12.28 1.85 -9.60
C ALA A 23 10.79 1.78 -9.96
N ALA A 24 10.13 0.68 -9.64
CA ALA A 24 8.71 0.50 -9.89
C ALA A 24 7.87 1.48 -9.07
N VAL A 25 8.23 1.68 -7.80
CA VAL A 25 7.58 2.67 -6.93
C VAL A 25 7.73 4.08 -7.52
N GLU A 26 8.92 4.42 -7.99
CA GLU A 26 9.17 5.73 -8.60
C GLU A 26 8.34 5.93 -9.87
N ASN A 27 8.22 4.88 -10.68
CA ASN A 27 7.36 4.91 -11.85
C ASN A 27 5.89 5.15 -11.47
N ALA A 28 5.42 4.49 -10.43
CA ALA A 28 4.05 4.68 -9.93
C ALA A 28 3.82 6.12 -9.46
N ARG A 29 4.81 6.71 -8.79
CA ARG A 29 4.75 8.12 -8.37
C ARG A 29 4.60 9.05 -9.57
N LYS A 30 5.40 8.83 -10.60
CA LYS A 30 5.36 9.64 -11.82
C LYS A 30 4.02 9.53 -12.54
N ARG A 31 3.38 8.37 -12.43
CA ARG A 31 2.04 8.15 -13.01
C ARG A 31 0.93 8.62 -12.08
N GLU A 32 1.27 9.19 -10.92
CA GLU A 32 0.32 9.71 -9.94
C GLU A 32 -0.66 8.65 -9.43
N LEU A 33 -0.22 7.39 -9.34
CA LEU A 33 -1.09 6.29 -8.90
C LEU A 33 -1.46 6.37 -7.42
N PHE A 34 -0.70 7.12 -6.64
CA PHE A 34 -0.96 7.31 -5.22
C PHE A 34 -1.71 8.59 -4.90
N ASP A 35 -2.17 9.30 -5.93
CA ASP A 35 -3.00 10.49 -5.76
C ASP A 35 -4.45 10.06 -5.53
N LEU A 36 -4.76 9.75 -4.27
CA LEU A 36 -6.07 9.27 -3.85
C LEU A 36 -6.72 10.28 -2.91
N PRO A 37 -8.04 10.52 -3.05
CA PRO A 37 -8.73 11.49 -2.20
C PRO A 37 -8.66 11.06 -0.72
N GLY A 38 -8.22 11.97 0.14
CA GLY A 38 -8.09 11.71 1.58
C GLY A 38 -6.77 11.07 2.01
N LEU A 39 -5.96 10.61 1.07
CA LEU A 39 -4.61 10.15 1.36
C LEU A 39 -3.71 11.39 1.47
N MET A 40 -3.21 11.66 2.68
CA MET A 40 -2.39 12.83 2.95
C MET A 40 -0.94 12.65 2.58
N LYS A 41 -0.40 11.46 2.88
CA LYS A 41 1.02 11.19 2.77
C LYS A 41 1.25 9.70 2.73
N TYR A 42 2.36 9.29 2.12
CA TYR A 42 2.77 7.89 2.14
C TYR A 42 4.29 7.81 2.18
N TYR A 43 4.80 6.66 2.65
CA TYR A 43 6.23 6.38 2.70
C TYR A 43 6.47 4.96 2.26
N PHE A 44 7.49 4.77 1.43
CA PHE A 44 8.03 3.45 1.14
C PHE A 44 9.34 3.33 1.88
N LEU A 45 9.47 2.31 2.72
CA LEU A 45 10.58 2.18 3.65
C LEU A 45 11.28 0.83 3.48
N LYS A 46 12.59 0.85 3.65
CA LYS A 46 13.42 -0.34 3.62
C LYS A 46 13.97 -0.60 5.01
N ARG A 47 13.82 -1.83 5.51
CA ARG A 47 14.33 -2.19 6.83
C ARG A 47 15.84 -2.13 6.84
N ILE A 48 16.41 -1.46 7.83
CA ILE A 48 17.85 -1.45 8.08
C ILE A 48 18.22 -2.27 9.31
N ARG A 49 17.25 -2.54 10.19
CA ARG A 49 17.44 -3.37 11.38
C ARG A 49 16.07 -3.84 11.87
N GLY A 50 16.00 -5.02 12.42
CA GLY A 50 14.80 -5.56 13.03
C GLY A 50 14.63 -7.04 12.75
N THR A 51 13.58 -7.63 13.36
CA THR A 51 13.32 -9.07 13.29
C THR A 51 12.22 -9.43 12.27
N ARG A 52 11.62 -8.44 11.60
CA ARG A 52 10.62 -8.71 10.56
C ARG A 52 11.31 -9.32 9.35
N GLU A 53 10.67 -10.32 8.74
CA GLU A 53 11.24 -11.01 7.58
C GLU A 53 11.21 -10.15 6.31
N VAL A 54 10.14 -9.36 6.12
CA VAL A 54 10.02 -8.52 4.93
C VAL A 54 10.95 -7.32 5.03
N GLU A 55 11.60 -7.00 3.91
CA GLU A 55 12.54 -5.89 3.83
C GLU A 55 11.85 -4.56 3.53
N TYR A 56 10.73 -4.60 2.80
CA TYR A 56 10.03 -3.40 2.32
C TYR A 56 8.65 -3.28 2.91
N ILE A 57 8.31 -2.06 3.34
CA ILE A 57 6.96 -1.73 3.79
C ILE A 57 6.53 -0.41 3.16
N ALA A 58 5.22 -0.17 3.13
CA ALA A 58 4.67 1.14 2.83
C ALA A 58 3.77 1.58 3.97
N ILE A 59 3.81 2.88 4.25
CA ILE A 59 2.94 3.50 5.24
C ILE A 59 2.05 4.50 4.51
N TRP A 60 0.73 4.41 4.74
CA TRP A 60 -0.28 5.25 4.10
C TRP A 60 -1.03 6.01 5.17
N ILE A 61 -1.05 7.34 5.09
CA ILE A 61 -1.66 8.20 6.10
C ILE A 61 -2.87 8.89 5.51
N TYR A 62 -4.05 8.58 6.04
CA TYR A 62 -5.32 9.15 5.60
C TYR A 62 -5.78 10.21 6.59
N GLU A 63 -6.43 11.25 6.08
CA GLU A 63 -6.83 12.40 6.90
C GLU A 63 -7.83 12.07 8.01
N SER A 64 -8.65 11.01 7.81
CA SER A 64 -9.68 10.62 8.77
C SER A 64 -10.18 9.21 8.52
N ARG A 65 -10.88 8.66 9.49
CA ARG A 65 -11.58 7.38 9.36
C ARG A 65 -12.57 7.41 8.20
N ALA A 66 -13.33 8.51 8.07
CA ALA A 66 -14.31 8.66 7.00
C ALA A 66 -13.65 8.66 5.62
N ALA A 67 -12.51 9.34 5.46
CA ALA A 67 -11.78 9.35 4.20
C ALA A 67 -11.27 7.96 3.83
N TRP A 68 -10.74 7.23 4.81
CA TRP A 68 -10.27 5.86 4.62
C TRP A 68 -11.42 4.94 4.22
N GLU A 69 -12.56 5.07 4.91
CA GLU A 69 -13.74 4.24 4.61
C GLU A 69 -14.32 4.50 3.21
N ARG A 70 -14.23 5.73 2.73
CA ARG A 70 -14.69 6.04 1.37
C ARG A 70 -13.90 5.31 0.29
N LEU A 71 -12.63 5.05 0.53
CA LEU A 71 -11.77 4.34 -0.43
C LEU A 71 -11.91 2.83 -0.32
N TRP A 72 -12.03 2.29 0.90
CA TRP A 72 -11.85 0.87 1.16
C TRP A 72 -13.06 0.19 1.79
N GLY A 73 -14.07 0.95 2.18
CA GLY A 73 -15.21 0.44 2.92
C GLY A 73 -14.95 0.45 4.43
N LYS A 74 -15.96 0.08 5.18
CA LYS A 74 -15.87 0.03 6.63
C LYS A 74 -15.04 -1.17 7.08
N ALA A 75 -14.47 -1.08 8.28
CA ALA A 75 -13.60 -2.13 8.82
C ALA A 75 -14.26 -3.52 8.85
N ASP A 76 -15.56 -3.55 9.14
CA ASP A 76 -16.34 -4.80 9.21
C ASP A 76 -17.08 -5.12 7.91
N SER A 77 -16.98 -4.24 6.91
CA SER A 77 -17.68 -4.38 5.64
C SER A 77 -16.83 -3.77 4.51
N PRO A 78 -15.66 -4.38 4.20
CA PRO A 78 -14.77 -3.84 3.18
C PRO A 78 -15.38 -3.88 1.79
N LEU A 79 -15.00 -2.92 0.96
CA LEU A 79 -15.37 -2.91 -0.45
C LEU A 79 -14.71 -4.11 -1.15
N LYS A 80 -15.34 -4.54 -2.24
CA LYS A 80 -14.72 -5.51 -3.14
C LYS A 80 -13.64 -4.81 -3.95
N LYS A 81 -12.64 -5.55 -4.39
CA LYS A 81 -11.53 -4.99 -5.17
C LYS A 81 -12.02 -4.28 -6.44
N GLU A 82 -13.07 -4.78 -7.08
CA GLU A 82 -13.63 -4.17 -8.28
C GLU A 82 -14.11 -2.72 -8.04
N ASP A 83 -14.44 -2.39 -6.78
CA ASP A 83 -14.90 -1.07 -6.38
C ASP A 83 -13.79 -0.16 -5.83
N TYR A 84 -12.55 -0.63 -5.80
CA TYR A 84 -11.40 0.17 -5.39
C TYR A 84 -11.11 1.26 -6.43
N PRO A 85 -10.44 2.36 -6.02
CA PRO A 85 -10.01 3.37 -6.99
C PRO A 85 -9.21 2.75 -8.14
N GLU A 86 -9.45 3.23 -9.37
CA GLU A 86 -8.78 2.69 -10.55
C GLU A 86 -7.26 2.78 -10.45
N LYS A 87 -6.74 3.90 -9.95
CA LYS A 87 -5.31 4.08 -9.73
C LYS A 87 -4.71 3.00 -8.83
N TRP A 88 -5.45 2.61 -7.78
CA TRP A 88 -4.99 1.57 -6.86
C TRP A 88 -4.98 0.20 -7.53
N LYS A 89 -5.99 -0.10 -8.35
CA LYS A 89 -6.02 -1.36 -9.10
C LYS A 89 -4.86 -1.45 -10.09
N ILE A 90 -4.52 -0.34 -10.74
CA ILE A 90 -3.34 -0.29 -11.62
C ILE A 90 -2.06 -0.57 -10.83
N TRP A 91 -1.91 0.09 -9.68
CA TRP A 91 -0.77 -0.14 -8.80
C TRP A 91 -0.63 -1.61 -8.44
N GLU A 92 -1.70 -2.23 -7.97
CA GLU A 92 -1.67 -3.61 -7.54
C GLU A 92 -1.47 -4.60 -8.69
N ASP A 93 -2.25 -4.44 -9.75
CA ASP A 93 -2.32 -5.45 -10.82
C ASP A 93 -1.22 -5.31 -11.86
N GLU A 94 -0.84 -4.09 -12.22
CA GLU A 94 0.19 -3.86 -13.23
C GLU A 94 1.60 -3.76 -12.64
N ILE A 95 1.75 -3.15 -11.48
CA ILE A 95 3.07 -2.84 -10.92
C ILE A 95 3.49 -3.81 -9.84
N LEU A 96 2.66 -4.02 -8.81
CA LEU A 96 3.01 -4.90 -7.70
C LEU A 96 2.99 -6.39 -8.06
N ALA A 97 1.94 -6.83 -8.72
CA ALA A 97 1.75 -8.26 -8.97
C ALA A 97 2.97 -8.96 -9.60
N PRO A 98 3.65 -8.36 -10.59
CA PRO A 98 4.85 -8.99 -11.16
C PRO A 98 6.04 -9.05 -10.21
N LEU A 99 6.06 -8.24 -9.16
CA LEU A 99 7.21 -8.10 -8.28
C LEU A 99 7.11 -8.91 -7.00
N LEU A 100 5.88 -9.16 -6.53
CA LEU A 100 5.65 -9.75 -5.22
C LEU A 100 5.62 -11.27 -5.27
N ALA A 101 6.13 -11.89 -4.21
CA ALA A 101 6.05 -13.34 -4.01
C ALA A 101 4.61 -13.78 -3.75
N GLN A 102 3.79 -12.88 -3.22
CA GLN A 102 2.38 -13.11 -2.94
C GLN A 102 1.52 -12.27 -3.87
N ASP A 103 0.26 -12.69 -4.05
CA ASP A 103 -0.75 -11.87 -4.71
C ASP A 103 -0.91 -10.56 -3.91
N PRO A 104 -0.98 -9.39 -4.57
CA PRO A 104 -1.19 -8.12 -3.86
C PRO A 104 -2.41 -8.09 -2.94
N ASP A 105 -3.42 -8.91 -3.21
CA ASP A 105 -4.61 -9.01 -2.35
C ASP A 105 -4.35 -9.81 -1.07
N ARG A 106 -3.19 -10.46 -0.95
CA ARG A 106 -2.85 -11.35 0.16
C ARG A 106 -1.63 -10.89 0.94
N ILE A 107 -1.20 -9.66 0.75
CA ILE A 107 -0.10 -9.11 1.54
C ILE A 107 -0.54 -8.94 2.99
N ASP A 108 0.43 -9.00 3.90
CA ASP A 108 0.16 -8.67 5.29
C ASP A 108 0.01 -7.16 5.42
N TYR A 109 -1.06 -6.73 6.10
CA TYR A 109 -1.29 -5.32 6.34
C TYR A 109 -2.06 -5.12 7.64
N ALA A 110 -2.01 -3.92 8.17
CA ALA A 110 -2.83 -3.50 9.28
C ALA A 110 -3.13 -2.01 9.15
N ALA A 111 -4.34 -1.63 9.50
CA ALA A 111 -4.74 -0.23 9.53
C ALA A 111 -5.03 0.16 10.97
N TYR A 112 -4.52 1.31 11.39
CA TYR A 112 -4.62 1.80 12.75
C TYR A 112 -5.25 3.19 12.74
N GLU A 113 -6.05 3.48 13.74
CA GLU A 113 -6.60 4.81 13.96
C GLU A 113 -5.89 5.46 15.15
N GLU A 114 -5.54 6.73 15.03
CA GLU A 114 -4.97 7.47 16.16
C GLU A 114 -5.99 7.55 17.30
N PHE A 115 -5.50 7.52 18.53
CA PHE A 115 -6.37 7.62 19.70
C PHE A 115 -6.01 8.79 20.60
#